data_78f20fb15882512fac6de09ea9de6de0
#
_entry.id   78f20fb15882512fac6de09ea9de6de0
#
_cell.length_a   1.000
_cell.length_b   1.000
_cell.length_c   1.000
_cell.angle_alpha   90.00
_cell.angle_beta   90.00
_cell.angle_gamma   90.00
#
_symmetry.space_group_name_H-M   'P 1'
#
loop_
_entity.id
_entity.type
_entity.pdbx_description
1 polymer ?
#
loop_
_entity_poly.entity_id
_entity_poly.type
_entity_poly.pdbx_seq_one_letter_code
_entity_poly.pdbx_strand_id
1 'polypeptide(L)'
;MDTIENNVYEITSCFAIRIVHLYKYLTEVRHEYIMSKQLFRSGTNIGANTFEGKNAQSRADFCNKMIIALKEATESGFWLDLLHKTDYLTEEQYTSLYDDWNKIMGVLTKIVKATKQ
;
A
#
# COMPACT_ATOMS: atom_id res chain seq x y z
N MET A 1 -6.51 21.62 -3.26
CA MET A 1 -5.71 20.47 -2.88
C MET A 1 -4.61 20.24 -3.89
N ASP A 2 -3.44 19.89 -3.41
CA ASP A 2 -2.27 19.61 -4.24
C ASP A 2 -2.52 18.42 -5.16
N THR A 3 -1.96 18.45 -6.36
CA THR A 3 -2.04 17.35 -7.33
C THR A 3 -1.45 16.05 -6.76
N ILE A 4 -0.37 16.16 -5.97
CA ILE A 4 0.25 14.99 -5.33
C ILE A 4 -0.73 14.35 -4.34
N GLU A 5 -1.42 15.16 -3.53
CA GLU A 5 -2.40 14.66 -2.56
C GLU A 5 -3.58 13.99 -3.26
N ASN A 6 -4.07 14.57 -4.37
CA ASN A 6 -5.16 13.95 -5.14
C ASN A 6 -4.73 12.61 -5.71
N ASN A 7 -3.49 12.53 -6.21
CA ASN A 7 -2.97 11.32 -6.81
C ASN A 7 -2.84 10.18 -5.78
N VAL A 8 -2.55 10.49 -4.52
CA VAL A 8 -2.34 9.45 -3.49
C VAL A 8 -3.61 8.63 -3.26
N TYR A 9 -4.78 9.25 -3.33
CA TYR A 9 -6.03 8.52 -3.13
C TYR A 9 -6.26 7.51 -4.25
N GLU A 10 -5.98 7.90 -5.47
CA GLU A 10 -6.17 7.04 -6.63
C GLU A 10 -5.18 5.88 -6.63
N ILE A 11 -3.89 6.16 -6.46
CA ILE A 11 -2.87 5.09 -6.55
C ILE A 11 -2.99 4.09 -5.40
N THR A 12 -3.35 4.54 -4.20
CA THR A 12 -3.50 3.62 -3.06
C THR A 12 -4.77 2.80 -3.18
N SER A 13 -5.83 3.36 -3.75
CA SER A 13 -7.06 2.63 -4.03
C SER A 13 -6.85 1.56 -5.10
N CYS A 14 -6.17 1.91 -6.19
CA CYS A 14 -5.85 0.95 -7.25
C CYS A 14 -4.98 -0.17 -6.72
N PHE A 15 -4.00 0.16 -5.89
CA PHE A 15 -3.13 -0.85 -5.28
C PHE A 15 -3.94 -1.80 -4.39
N ALA A 16 -4.87 -1.26 -3.59
CA ALA A 16 -5.73 -2.07 -2.73
C ALA A 16 -6.53 -3.09 -3.55
N ILE A 17 -7.05 -2.67 -4.70
CA ILE A 17 -7.77 -3.57 -5.60
C ILE A 17 -6.85 -4.69 -6.08
N ARG A 18 -5.63 -4.37 -6.48
CA ARG A 18 -4.66 -5.38 -6.90
C ARG A 18 -4.33 -6.34 -5.76
N ILE A 19 -4.22 -5.83 -4.54
CA ILE A 19 -3.94 -6.67 -3.36
C ILE A 19 -5.09 -7.64 -3.09
N VAL A 20 -6.35 -7.21 -3.25
CA VAL A 20 -7.50 -8.11 -3.11
C VAL A 20 -7.44 -9.22 -4.15
N HIS A 21 -7.14 -8.88 -5.42
CA HIS A 21 -7.00 -9.88 -6.47
C HIS A 21 -5.85 -10.84 -6.18
N LEU A 22 -4.73 -10.33 -5.70
CA LEU A 22 -3.59 -11.16 -5.34
C LEU A 22 -3.93 -12.11 -4.19
N TYR A 23 -4.66 -11.61 -3.19
CA TYR A 23 -5.10 -12.42 -2.07
C TYR A 23 -5.94 -13.62 -2.54
N LYS A 24 -6.88 -13.35 -3.45
CA LYS A 24 -7.70 -14.43 -4.02
C LYS A 24 -6.86 -15.46 -4.75
N TYR A 25 -5.92 -15.01 -5.55
CA TYR A 25 -5.00 -15.91 -6.27
C TYR A 25 -4.16 -16.74 -5.30
N LEU A 26 -3.57 -16.09 -4.30
CA LEU A 26 -2.69 -16.78 -3.36
C LEU A 26 -3.44 -17.81 -2.53
N THR A 27 -4.67 -17.50 -2.11
CA THR A 27 -5.45 -18.43 -1.29
C THR A 27 -6.12 -19.52 -2.14
N GLU A 28 -6.72 -19.15 -3.26
CA GLU A 28 -7.53 -20.10 -4.05
C GLU A 28 -6.71 -20.96 -4.99
N VAL A 29 -5.61 -20.44 -5.53
CA VAL A 29 -4.78 -21.15 -6.50
C VAL A 29 -3.51 -21.71 -5.85
N ARG A 30 -2.82 -20.88 -5.06
CA ARG A 30 -1.54 -21.27 -4.46
C ARG A 30 -1.68 -21.87 -3.08
N HIS A 31 -2.86 -21.80 -2.47
CA HIS A 31 -3.15 -22.32 -1.12
C HIS A 31 -2.19 -21.77 -0.05
N GLU A 32 -1.82 -20.50 -0.21
CA GLU A 32 -0.99 -19.80 0.76
C GLU A 32 -1.90 -18.90 1.61
N TYR A 33 -1.97 -19.12 2.93
CA TYR A 33 -2.97 -18.51 3.78
C TYR A 33 -2.39 -17.61 4.88
N ILE A 34 -1.07 -17.60 5.03
CA ILE A 34 -0.41 -16.90 6.15
C ILE A 34 0.13 -15.55 5.71
N MET A 35 1.06 -15.55 4.74
CA MET A 35 1.65 -14.33 4.22
C MET A 35 0.63 -13.49 3.45
N SER A 36 -0.25 -14.18 2.72
CA SER A 36 -1.30 -13.53 1.94
C SER A 36 -2.21 -12.69 2.83
N LYS A 37 -2.56 -13.21 4.01
CA LYS A 37 -3.42 -12.51 4.97
C LYS A 37 -2.74 -11.26 5.50
N GLN A 38 -1.46 -11.34 5.79
CA GLN A 38 -0.69 -10.19 6.28
C GLN A 38 -0.57 -9.11 5.21
N LEU A 39 -0.31 -9.50 3.97
CA LEU A 39 -0.25 -8.56 2.85
C LEU A 39 -1.61 -7.94 2.58
N PHE A 40 -2.69 -8.75 2.64
CA PHE A 40 -4.05 -8.24 2.47
C PHE A 40 -4.32 -7.11 3.46
N ARG A 41 -4.01 -7.37 4.74
CA ARG A 41 -4.23 -6.38 5.81
C ARG A 41 -3.41 -5.11 5.57
N SER A 42 -2.09 -5.25 5.43
CA SER A 42 -1.23 -4.07 5.29
C SER A 42 -1.44 -3.35 3.96
N GLY A 43 -1.60 -4.10 2.87
CA GLY A 43 -1.75 -3.52 1.54
C GLY A 43 -3.05 -2.75 1.34
N THR A 44 -4.14 -3.21 1.95
CA THR A 44 -5.42 -2.49 1.89
C THR A 44 -5.47 -1.33 2.89
N ASN A 45 -4.75 -1.44 4.01
CA ASN A 45 -4.71 -0.38 5.01
C ASN A 45 -3.97 0.87 4.54
N ILE A 46 -3.14 0.77 3.54
CA ILE A 46 -2.54 1.96 2.91
C ILE A 46 -3.67 2.88 2.42
N GLY A 47 -4.54 2.32 1.58
CA GLY A 47 -5.67 3.07 1.03
C GLY A 47 -6.68 3.49 2.08
N ALA A 48 -6.96 2.62 3.05
CA ALA A 48 -7.90 2.94 4.11
C ALA A 48 -7.46 4.18 4.89
N ASN A 49 -6.17 4.28 5.20
CA ASN A 49 -5.65 5.44 5.94
C ASN A 49 -5.61 6.71 5.10
N THR A 50 -5.25 6.62 3.82
CA THR A 50 -5.30 7.80 2.95
C THR A 50 -6.74 8.27 2.80
N PHE A 51 -7.69 7.34 2.66
CA PHE A 51 -9.11 7.65 2.55
C PHE A 51 -9.61 8.41 3.79
N GLU A 52 -9.23 7.93 4.99
CA GLU A 52 -9.57 8.61 6.24
C GLU A 52 -8.92 10.00 6.31
N GLY A 53 -7.74 10.15 5.73
CA GLY A 53 -7.05 11.42 5.66
C GLY A 53 -7.82 12.51 4.93
N LYS A 54 -8.68 12.13 3.97
CA LYS A 54 -9.53 13.10 3.27
C LYS A 54 -10.43 13.88 4.22
N ASN A 55 -10.83 13.25 5.32
CA ASN A 55 -11.74 13.83 6.29
C ASN A 55 -11.02 14.20 7.59
N ALA A 56 -9.71 14.40 7.52
CA ALA A 56 -8.92 14.80 8.68
C ALA A 56 -9.38 16.14 9.23
N GLN A 57 -9.41 16.25 10.56
CA GLN A 57 -9.90 17.45 11.25
C GLN A 57 -8.87 18.56 11.29
N SER A 58 -7.62 18.26 11.01
CA SER A 58 -6.52 19.22 11.06
C SER A 58 -5.40 18.76 10.16
N ARG A 59 -4.45 19.66 9.90
CA ARG A 59 -3.23 19.32 9.16
C ARG A 59 -2.43 18.24 9.89
N ALA A 60 -2.37 18.34 11.23
CA ALA A 60 -1.67 17.34 12.04
C ALA A 60 -2.32 15.96 11.93
N ASP A 61 -3.65 15.92 11.95
CA ASP A 61 -4.39 14.66 11.79
C ASP A 61 -4.18 14.07 10.40
N PHE A 62 -4.22 14.90 9.36
CA PHE A 62 -3.93 14.46 7.99
C PHE A 62 -2.53 13.87 7.89
N CYS A 63 -1.53 14.58 8.41
CA CYS A 63 -0.14 14.10 8.42
C CYS A 63 -0.02 12.77 9.13
N ASN A 64 -0.69 12.62 10.27
CA ASN A 64 -0.67 11.38 11.04
C ASN A 64 -1.24 10.21 10.25
N LYS A 65 -2.34 10.42 9.53
CA LYS A 65 -2.94 9.38 8.67
C LYS A 65 -1.97 8.98 7.56
N MET A 66 -1.27 9.94 6.98
CA MET A 66 -0.29 9.64 5.93
C MET A 66 0.92 8.89 6.48
N ILE A 67 1.34 9.19 7.71
CA ILE A 67 2.41 8.45 8.38
C ILE A 67 2.01 6.99 8.61
N ILE A 68 0.77 6.76 9.05
CA ILE A 68 0.27 5.40 9.25
C ILE A 68 0.22 4.66 7.91
N ALA A 69 -0.27 5.32 6.85
CA ALA A 69 -0.30 4.74 5.51
C ALA A 69 1.12 4.37 5.05
N LEU A 70 2.10 5.22 5.31
CA LEU A 70 3.50 4.95 4.94
C LEU A 70 4.06 3.73 5.69
N LYS A 71 3.72 3.59 6.97
CA LYS A 71 4.13 2.41 7.74
C LYS A 71 3.52 1.13 7.18
N GLU A 72 2.24 1.18 6.80
CA GLU A 72 1.57 0.02 6.20
C GLU A 72 2.17 -0.32 4.84
N ALA A 73 2.54 0.70 4.05
CA ALA A 73 3.21 0.49 2.78
C ALA A 73 4.58 -0.17 2.99
N THR A 74 5.32 0.27 4.00
CA THR A 74 6.62 -0.33 4.33
C THR A 74 6.45 -1.81 4.65
N GLU A 75 5.48 -2.16 5.48
CA GLU A 75 5.20 -3.56 5.81
C GLU A 75 4.79 -4.36 4.57
N SER A 76 3.97 -3.76 3.70
CA SER A 76 3.53 -4.42 2.47
C SER A 76 4.70 -4.80 1.57
N GLY A 77 5.72 -3.94 1.51
CA GLY A 77 6.94 -4.23 0.76
C GLY A 77 7.66 -5.46 1.28
N PHE A 78 7.69 -5.63 2.59
CA PHE A 78 8.28 -6.81 3.20
C PHE A 78 7.56 -8.09 2.75
N TRP A 79 6.22 -8.09 2.79
CA TRP A 79 5.45 -9.28 2.40
C TRP A 79 5.56 -9.59 0.91
N LEU A 80 5.55 -8.56 0.06
CA LEU A 80 5.76 -8.75 -1.38
C LEU A 80 7.11 -9.40 -1.66
N ASP A 81 8.14 -8.91 -1.00
CA ASP A 81 9.50 -9.40 -1.15
C ASP A 81 9.60 -10.87 -0.70
N LEU A 82 9.00 -11.18 0.45
CA LEU A 82 9.03 -12.52 1.01
C LEU A 82 8.26 -13.51 0.13
N LEU A 83 7.10 -13.12 -0.39
CA LEU A 83 6.33 -13.95 -1.32
C LEU A 83 7.11 -14.24 -2.60
N HIS A 84 7.84 -13.25 -3.10
CA HIS A 84 8.68 -13.40 -4.28
C HIS A 84 9.85 -14.36 -4.02
N LYS A 85 10.55 -14.17 -2.90
CA LYS A 85 11.72 -14.98 -2.56
C LYS A 85 11.37 -16.41 -2.20
N THR A 86 10.12 -16.70 -1.89
CA THR A 86 9.65 -18.05 -1.57
C THR A 86 8.82 -18.65 -2.71
N ASP A 87 8.92 -18.09 -3.91
CA ASP A 87 8.35 -18.61 -5.14
C ASP A 87 6.83 -18.60 -5.26
N TYR A 88 6.15 -17.76 -4.49
CA TYR A 88 4.70 -17.58 -4.63
C TYR A 88 4.34 -16.53 -5.68
N LEU A 89 5.29 -15.67 -6.07
CA LEU A 89 5.10 -14.68 -7.13
C LEU A 89 6.15 -14.93 -8.21
N THR A 90 5.73 -14.87 -9.47
CA THR A 90 6.68 -14.90 -10.58
C THR A 90 7.43 -13.57 -10.62
N GLU A 91 8.54 -13.53 -11.36
CA GLU A 91 9.30 -12.30 -11.56
C GLU A 91 8.42 -11.20 -12.14
N GLU A 92 7.56 -11.53 -13.10
CA GLU A 92 6.67 -10.56 -13.73
C GLU A 92 5.62 -10.03 -12.77
N GLN A 93 5.01 -10.92 -11.97
CA GLN A 93 4.01 -10.51 -10.97
C GLN A 93 4.65 -9.59 -9.94
N TYR A 94 5.81 -9.98 -9.44
CA TYR A 94 6.52 -9.19 -8.43
C TYR A 94 6.90 -7.82 -8.97
N THR A 95 7.51 -7.75 -10.15
CA THR A 95 7.96 -6.49 -10.73
C THR A 95 6.79 -5.52 -10.93
N SER A 96 5.68 -6.03 -11.43
CA SER A 96 4.48 -5.21 -11.65
C SER A 96 3.94 -4.63 -10.35
N LEU A 97 3.85 -5.44 -9.30
CA LEU A 97 3.37 -4.99 -7.99
C LEU A 97 4.38 -4.07 -7.32
N TYR A 98 5.66 -4.38 -7.45
CA TYR A 98 6.74 -3.55 -6.90
C TYR A 98 6.72 -2.16 -7.49
N ASP A 99 6.49 -2.03 -8.80
CA ASP A 99 6.46 -0.71 -9.45
C ASP A 99 5.36 0.17 -8.85
N ASP A 100 4.17 -0.39 -8.63
CA ASP A 100 3.08 0.34 -7.99
C ASP A 100 3.42 0.68 -6.54
N TRP A 101 3.96 -0.28 -5.81
CA TRP A 101 4.36 -0.10 -4.42
C TRP A 101 5.42 1.01 -4.30
N ASN A 102 6.41 0.99 -5.18
CA ASN A 102 7.49 1.97 -5.15
C ASN A 102 6.99 3.39 -5.39
N LYS A 103 6.02 3.54 -6.31
CA LYS A 103 5.38 4.82 -6.58
C LYS A 103 4.64 5.32 -5.32
N ILE A 104 3.92 4.45 -4.64
CA ILE A 104 3.20 4.79 -3.42
C ILE A 104 4.17 5.25 -2.34
N MET A 105 5.28 4.53 -2.15
CA MET A 105 6.31 4.91 -1.18
C MET A 105 6.84 6.32 -1.44
N GLY A 106 7.12 6.62 -2.71
CA GLY A 106 7.61 7.94 -3.10
C GLY A 106 6.60 9.06 -2.82
N VAL A 107 5.35 8.85 -3.20
CA VAL A 107 4.29 9.84 -3.01
C VAL A 107 4.01 10.07 -1.52
N LEU A 108 3.87 9.02 -0.74
CA LEU A 108 3.61 9.14 0.70
C LEU A 108 4.76 9.82 1.42
N THR A 109 6.00 9.48 1.06
CA THR A 109 7.17 10.12 1.66
C THR A 109 7.17 11.63 1.41
N LYS A 110 6.84 12.05 0.19
CA LYS A 110 6.75 13.47 -0.15
C LYS A 110 5.66 14.19 0.64
N ILE A 111 4.49 13.56 0.76
CA ILE A 111 3.36 14.16 1.50
C ILE A 111 3.73 14.32 2.98
N VAL A 112 4.32 13.28 3.58
CA VAL A 112 4.71 13.33 5.00
C VAL A 112 5.72 14.46 5.22
N LYS A 113 6.74 14.57 4.36
CA LYS A 113 7.73 15.64 4.47
C LYS A 113 7.11 17.02 4.34
N ALA A 114 6.15 17.17 3.43
CA ALA A 114 5.50 18.46 3.18
C ALA A 114 4.56 18.88 4.31
N THR A 115 3.97 17.91 5.01
CA THR A 115 2.95 18.17 6.05
C THR A 115 3.49 18.10 7.47
N LYS A 116 4.66 17.53 7.65
CA LYS A 116 5.31 17.37 8.95
C LYS A 116 6.11 18.61 9.26
N GLN A 117 5.52 19.54 9.90
CA GLN A 117 6.15 20.82 10.25
C GLN A 117 6.37 20.91 11.75
#